data_84354bc08d5beef8177a83d6214d392f
#
_entry.id   84354bc08d5beef8177a83d6214d392f
#
_cell.length_a   1.000
_cell.length_b   1.000
_cell.length_c   1.000
_cell.angle_alpha   90.00
_cell.angle_beta   90.00
_cell.angle_gamma   90.00
#
_symmetry.space_group_name_H-M   'P 1'
#
loop_
_entity.id
_entity.type
_entity.pdbx_description
1 polymer ?
#
loop_
_entity_poly.entity_id
_entity_poly.type
_entity_poly.pdbx_seq_one_letter_code
_entity_poly.pdbx_strand_id
1 'polypeptide(L)'
;ATGEDGKDADSIKITQDENNVHFELTDGTVITISKTGQSADPNVIQFEDENVKKLCVAIWDTDGDHELSYDEAAKVTTLGATFKGNTEIQLFNELQHFTGLAALDDTFSGCSNLWRVTIPVNVETISTTTFNGCSQLKRVIFEKGSKLKLIAGSSGNNSKTGGTFSGTALTS
;
A
#
# COMPACT_ATOMS: atom_id res chain seq x y z
N ALA A 1 -12.18 61.28 9.13
CA ALA A 1 -11.93 59.99 9.70
C ALA A 1 -11.41 59.09 8.59
N THR A 2 -10.12 58.94 8.51
CA THR A 2 -9.43 57.98 7.60
C THR A 2 -9.55 56.60 8.23
N GLY A 3 -10.32 55.71 7.58
CA GLY A 3 -10.34 54.32 7.93
C GLY A 3 -8.94 53.74 7.62
N GLU A 4 -8.32 53.13 8.60
CA GLU A 4 -7.14 52.31 8.39
C GLU A 4 -7.54 51.14 7.53
N ASP A 5 -6.84 50.99 6.42
CA ASP A 5 -6.97 49.86 5.51
C ASP A 5 -6.67 48.58 6.29
N GLY A 6 -7.63 47.64 6.22
CA GLY A 6 -7.41 46.32 6.77
C GLY A 6 -6.13 45.74 6.17
N LYS A 7 -5.23 45.32 7.04
CA LYS A 7 -4.05 44.53 6.65
C LYS A 7 -4.52 43.40 5.73
N ASP A 8 -3.86 43.33 4.59
CA ASP A 8 -4.10 42.30 3.60
C ASP A 8 -4.25 40.95 4.24
N ALA A 9 -5.36 40.30 3.94
CA ALA A 9 -5.51 38.89 4.24
C ALA A 9 -4.25 38.15 3.70
N ASP A 10 -3.66 37.37 4.55
CA ASP A 10 -2.45 36.60 4.24
C ASP A 10 -2.53 36.03 2.82
N SER A 11 -1.75 36.59 1.91
CA SER A 11 -1.77 36.18 0.52
C SER A 11 -0.99 34.89 0.37
N ILE A 12 -1.71 33.81 0.13
CA ILE A 12 -1.08 32.53 -0.25
C ILE A 12 -0.53 32.72 -1.67
N LYS A 13 0.77 32.53 -1.83
CA LYS A 13 1.39 32.52 -3.14
C LYS A 13 1.22 31.11 -3.77
N ILE A 14 0.57 31.07 -4.92
CA ILE A 14 0.33 29.83 -5.65
C ILE A 14 1.27 29.79 -6.85
N THR A 15 2.09 28.75 -6.92
CA THR A 15 2.93 28.43 -8.07
C THR A 15 2.64 27.02 -8.55
N GLN A 16 3.04 26.68 -9.76
CA GLN A 16 2.89 25.32 -10.27
C GLN A 16 4.02 24.97 -11.24
N ASP A 17 4.36 23.70 -11.25
CA ASP A 17 5.20 23.07 -12.25
C ASP A 17 4.40 22.08 -13.13
N GLU A 18 5.08 21.22 -13.86
CA GLU A 18 4.44 20.25 -14.75
C GLU A 18 3.54 19.27 -13.97
N ASN A 19 3.95 18.87 -12.76
CA ASN A 19 3.31 17.81 -11.99
C ASN A 19 2.59 18.30 -10.73
N ASN A 20 2.91 19.49 -10.21
CA ASN A 20 2.48 19.95 -8.90
C ASN A 20 1.92 21.34 -8.88
N VAL A 21 1.10 21.63 -7.85
CA VAL A 21 0.69 22.96 -7.43
C VAL A 21 1.26 23.21 -6.03
N HIS A 22 1.93 24.34 -5.84
CA HIS A 22 2.58 24.73 -4.59
C HIS A 22 1.84 25.91 -3.99
N PHE A 23 1.52 25.82 -2.71
CA PHE A 23 0.92 26.88 -1.90
C PHE A 23 1.96 27.34 -0.88
N GLU A 24 2.53 28.52 -1.07
CA GLU A 24 3.46 29.13 -0.12
C GLU A 24 2.67 30.02 0.84
N LEU A 25 2.65 29.63 2.12
CA LEU A 25 2.00 30.39 3.19
C LEU A 25 2.91 31.54 3.66
N THR A 26 2.34 32.50 4.36
CA THR A 26 3.06 33.71 4.84
C THR A 26 4.16 33.40 5.87
N ASP A 27 4.10 32.26 6.53
CA ASP A 27 5.12 31.78 7.45
C ASP A 27 6.30 31.06 6.75
N GLY A 28 6.24 30.96 5.40
CA GLY A 28 7.24 30.26 4.59
C GLY A 28 6.96 28.77 4.42
N THR A 29 5.88 28.25 4.99
CA THR A 29 5.45 26.87 4.77
C THR A 29 5.02 26.68 3.31
N VAL A 30 5.50 25.63 2.66
CA VAL A 30 5.09 25.28 1.29
C VAL A 30 4.29 23.98 1.33
N ILE A 31 3.04 24.06 0.92
CA ILE A 31 2.18 22.89 0.70
C ILE A 31 2.25 22.53 -0.78
N THR A 32 2.59 21.32 -1.11
CA THR A 32 2.65 20.85 -2.50
C THR A 32 1.58 19.81 -2.75
N ILE A 33 0.76 20.04 -3.76
CA ILE A 33 -0.30 19.10 -4.19
C ILE A 33 0.02 18.63 -5.60
N SER A 34 0.10 17.32 -5.79
CA SER A 34 0.26 16.73 -7.11
C SER A 34 -0.99 16.94 -7.97
N LYS A 35 -0.81 17.29 -9.24
CA LYS A 35 -1.90 17.40 -10.22
C LYS A 35 -2.53 16.05 -10.54
N THR A 36 -1.86 14.95 -10.20
CA THR A 36 -2.36 13.59 -10.37
C THR A 36 -3.13 13.09 -9.14
N GLY A 37 -3.25 13.91 -8.08
CA GLY A 37 -3.87 13.52 -6.81
C GLY A 37 -2.97 12.66 -5.92
N GLN A 38 -1.69 12.48 -6.29
CA GLN A 38 -0.69 11.80 -5.47
C GLN A 38 0.08 12.83 -4.63
N SER A 39 0.51 12.42 -3.44
CA SER A 39 1.36 13.27 -2.59
C SER A 39 2.69 13.57 -3.29
N ALA A 40 3.15 14.82 -3.19
CA ALA A 40 4.49 15.21 -3.63
C ALA A 40 5.54 15.00 -2.52
N ASP A 41 5.13 14.56 -1.34
CA ASP A 41 6.05 14.21 -0.26
C ASP A 41 6.82 12.93 -0.63
N PRO A 42 8.16 12.97 -0.70
CA PRO A 42 8.97 11.81 -1.04
C PRO A 42 8.91 10.69 0.02
N ASN A 43 8.42 10.99 1.23
CA ASN A 43 8.24 10.00 2.29
C ASN A 43 6.91 9.25 2.23
N VAL A 44 6.02 9.65 1.34
CA VAL A 44 4.68 9.04 1.18
C VAL A 44 4.70 7.97 0.10
N ILE A 45 4.09 6.82 0.41
CA ILE A 45 3.97 5.70 -0.53
C ILE A 45 2.98 6.06 -1.65
N GLN A 46 3.46 5.94 -2.89
CA GLN A 46 2.62 6.13 -4.07
C GLN A 46 1.99 4.79 -4.46
N PHE A 47 0.71 4.63 -4.16
CA PHE A 47 -0.04 3.41 -4.48
C PHE A 47 -0.50 3.39 -5.93
N GLU A 48 -0.31 2.25 -6.61
CA GLU A 48 -0.86 2.02 -7.95
C GLU A 48 -2.35 1.66 -7.91
N ASP A 49 -2.83 1.08 -6.79
CA ASP A 49 -4.22 0.68 -6.59
C ASP A 49 -4.88 1.53 -5.48
N GLU A 50 -5.81 2.39 -5.88
CA GLU A 50 -6.52 3.29 -4.97
C GLU A 50 -7.35 2.55 -3.91
N ASN A 51 -7.83 1.34 -4.19
CA ASN A 51 -8.57 0.55 -3.20
C ASN A 51 -7.62 0.02 -2.12
N VAL A 52 -6.39 -0.33 -2.49
CA VAL A 52 -5.33 -0.68 -1.53
C VAL A 52 -4.97 0.54 -0.70
N LYS A 53 -4.71 1.72 -1.33
CA LYS A 53 -4.42 2.97 -0.63
C LYS A 53 -5.47 3.27 0.44
N LYS A 54 -6.74 3.29 0.07
CA LYS A 54 -7.85 3.58 0.99
C LYS A 54 -7.86 2.68 2.22
N LEU A 55 -7.64 1.38 2.03
CA LEU A 55 -7.59 0.42 3.13
C LEU A 55 -6.38 0.64 4.03
N CYS A 56 -5.22 0.89 3.44
CA CYS A 56 -3.98 1.12 4.18
C CYS A 56 -4.05 2.40 5.02
N VAL A 57 -4.46 3.51 4.42
CA VAL A 57 -4.63 4.81 5.09
C VAL A 57 -5.67 4.68 6.21
N ALA A 58 -6.83 4.07 5.96
CA ALA A 58 -7.89 3.95 6.98
C ALA A 58 -7.45 3.24 8.27
N ILE A 59 -6.37 2.45 8.22
CA ILE A 59 -5.94 1.60 9.35
C ILE A 59 -4.59 2.02 9.91
N TRP A 60 -3.65 2.45 9.08
CA TRP A 60 -2.24 2.65 9.45
C TRP A 60 -1.72 4.07 9.30
N ASP A 61 -2.51 5.00 8.78
CA ASP A 61 -2.26 6.43 8.90
C ASP A 61 -2.38 6.81 10.38
N THR A 62 -1.27 7.14 11.00
CA THR A 62 -1.18 7.40 12.45
C THR A 62 -1.11 8.88 12.78
N ASP A 63 -0.78 9.74 11.84
CA ASP A 63 -0.70 11.18 12.03
C ASP A 63 -1.90 11.95 11.45
N GLY A 64 -2.74 11.26 10.66
CA GLY A 64 -4.01 11.79 10.15
C GLY A 64 -3.84 12.71 8.94
N ASP A 65 -2.75 12.58 8.21
CA ASP A 65 -2.49 13.38 7.02
C ASP A 65 -3.21 12.86 5.76
N HIS A 66 -3.93 11.72 5.88
CA HIS A 66 -4.65 11.01 4.83
C HIS A 66 -3.76 10.36 3.75
N GLU A 67 -2.52 10.16 4.08
CA GLU A 67 -1.54 9.42 3.29
C GLU A 67 -0.96 8.25 4.11
N LEU A 68 -0.13 7.43 3.53
CA LEU A 68 0.65 6.43 4.25
C LEU A 68 2.12 6.64 3.96
N SER A 69 2.88 6.97 4.98
CA SER A 69 4.32 7.12 4.89
C SER A 69 5.04 5.77 4.90
N TYR A 70 6.29 5.75 4.40
CA TYR A 70 7.15 4.57 4.52
C TYR A 70 7.41 4.19 5.99
N ASP A 71 7.51 5.18 6.89
CA ASP A 71 7.74 4.94 8.31
C ASP A 71 6.55 4.29 9.01
N GLU A 72 5.33 4.64 8.61
CA GLU A 72 4.12 4.00 9.12
C GLU A 72 3.98 2.58 8.60
N ALA A 73 4.14 2.37 7.30
CA ALA A 73 4.10 1.04 6.71
C ALA A 73 5.15 0.11 7.33
N ALA A 74 6.36 0.61 7.60
CA ALA A 74 7.44 -0.17 8.22
C ALA A 74 7.13 -0.62 9.67
N LYS A 75 6.25 0.08 10.38
CA LYS A 75 5.81 -0.29 11.73
C LYS A 75 4.71 -1.35 11.76
N VAL A 76 4.08 -1.63 10.63
CA VAL A 76 3.02 -2.64 10.53
C VAL A 76 3.62 -4.03 10.67
N THR A 77 3.23 -4.76 11.71
CA THR A 77 3.72 -6.11 11.98
C THR A 77 2.74 -7.21 11.59
N THR A 78 1.48 -6.86 11.35
CA THR A 78 0.43 -7.77 10.86
C THR A 78 -0.58 -7.00 10.02
N LEU A 79 -1.02 -7.61 8.94
CA LEU A 79 -2.12 -7.09 8.13
C LEU A 79 -3.48 -7.62 8.60
N GLY A 80 -3.49 -8.68 9.40
CA GLY A 80 -4.71 -9.32 9.85
C GLY A 80 -5.62 -9.72 8.69
N ALA A 81 -6.91 -9.45 8.83
CA ALA A 81 -7.92 -9.73 7.82
C ALA A 81 -8.29 -8.50 6.94
N THR A 82 -7.47 -7.46 6.93
CA THR A 82 -7.76 -6.18 6.25
C THR A 82 -8.20 -6.34 4.80
N PHE A 83 -7.55 -7.21 4.06
CA PHE A 83 -7.84 -7.43 2.64
C PHE A 83 -8.70 -8.67 2.39
N LYS A 84 -8.93 -9.51 3.39
CA LYS A 84 -9.63 -10.79 3.25
C LYS A 84 -11.01 -10.63 2.60
N GLY A 85 -11.24 -11.35 1.51
CA GLY A 85 -12.49 -11.30 0.75
C GLY A 85 -12.70 -10.04 -0.08
N ASN A 86 -11.73 -9.15 -0.15
CA ASN A 86 -11.84 -7.94 -0.95
C ASN A 86 -11.74 -8.28 -2.45
N THR A 87 -12.74 -7.88 -3.21
CA THR A 87 -12.83 -8.15 -4.66
C THR A 87 -12.50 -6.91 -5.50
N GLU A 88 -12.14 -5.78 -4.88
CA GLU A 88 -11.85 -4.53 -5.59
C GLU A 88 -10.36 -4.35 -5.84
N ILE A 89 -9.52 -4.84 -4.90
CA ILE A 89 -8.06 -4.74 -5.05
C ILE A 89 -7.58 -5.62 -6.20
N GLN A 90 -6.67 -5.07 -7.00
CA GLN A 90 -6.13 -5.74 -8.18
C GLN A 90 -4.62 -6.00 -8.06
N LEU A 91 -3.87 -5.09 -7.47
CA LEU A 91 -2.43 -5.24 -7.30
C LEU A 91 -1.97 -4.58 -5.99
N PHE A 92 -0.91 -5.13 -5.40
CA PHE A 92 -0.30 -4.58 -4.20
C PHE A 92 1.23 -4.71 -4.26
N ASN A 93 1.85 -3.85 -5.07
CA ASN A 93 3.31 -3.80 -5.16
C ASN A 93 3.92 -3.13 -3.94
N GLU A 94 3.23 -2.11 -3.41
CA GLU A 94 3.66 -1.29 -2.29
C GLU A 94 3.72 -2.07 -0.97
N LEU A 95 3.19 -3.30 -0.94
CA LEU A 95 3.36 -4.22 0.19
C LEU A 95 4.84 -4.43 0.55
N GLN A 96 5.76 -4.31 -0.42
CA GLN A 96 7.20 -4.38 -0.17
C GLN A 96 7.69 -3.39 0.91
N HIS A 97 7.00 -2.27 1.10
CA HIS A 97 7.38 -1.25 2.09
C HIS A 97 6.94 -1.58 3.52
N PHE A 98 6.11 -2.60 3.70
CA PHE A 98 5.66 -3.09 5.00
C PHE A 98 6.72 -4.01 5.63
N THR A 99 7.89 -3.44 5.89
CA THR A 99 9.08 -4.17 6.29
C THR A 99 9.02 -4.76 7.71
N GLY A 100 8.03 -4.35 8.50
CA GLY A 100 7.74 -4.94 9.82
C GLY A 100 7.06 -6.32 9.76
N LEU A 101 6.56 -6.73 8.58
CA LEU A 101 5.85 -8.00 8.42
C LEU A 101 6.83 -9.18 8.44
N ALA A 102 6.56 -10.17 9.32
CA ALA A 102 7.29 -11.42 9.36
C ALA A 102 6.49 -12.60 8.79
N ALA A 103 5.17 -12.47 8.72
CA ALA A 103 4.28 -13.53 8.24
C ALA A 103 3.09 -12.95 7.46
N LEU A 104 2.58 -13.74 6.52
CA LEU A 104 1.30 -13.52 5.86
C LEU A 104 0.38 -14.71 6.16
N ASP A 105 -0.70 -14.42 6.90
CA ASP A 105 -1.70 -15.42 7.26
C ASP A 105 -2.86 -15.41 6.23
N ASP A 106 -4.11 -15.25 6.66
CA ASP A 106 -5.30 -15.23 5.79
C ASP A 106 -5.46 -13.93 4.98
N THR A 107 -4.47 -13.10 4.91
CA THR A 107 -4.50 -11.70 4.50
C THR A 107 -5.24 -11.47 3.19
N PHE A 108 -4.94 -12.24 2.15
CA PHE A 108 -5.51 -12.09 0.82
C PHE A 108 -6.52 -13.18 0.45
N SER A 109 -6.92 -14.01 1.42
CA SER A 109 -7.90 -15.08 1.16
C SER A 109 -9.18 -14.49 0.57
N GLY A 110 -9.59 -14.98 -0.61
CA GLY A 110 -10.78 -14.51 -1.32
C GLY A 110 -10.63 -13.21 -2.12
N CYS A 111 -9.42 -12.66 -2.25
CA CYS A 111 -9.17 -11.49 -3.11
C CYS A 111 -9.17 -11.91 -4.58
N SER A 112 -10.38 -12.14 -5.14
CA SER A 112 -10.56 -12.79 -6.44
C SER A 112 -9.99 -12.01 -7.63
N ASN A 113 -9.89 -10.69 -7.53
CA ASN A 113 -9.35 -9.82 -8.59
C ASN A 113 -7.87 -9.47 -8.42
N LEU A 114 -7.25 -9.83 -7.28
CA LEU A 114 -5.82 -9.61 -7.06
C LEU A 114 -5.01 -10.44 -8.07
N TRP A 115 -4.27 -9.75 -8.96
CA TRP A 115 -3.48 -10.43 -9.99
C TRP A 115 -1.97 -10.33 -9.76
N ARG A 116 -1.49 -9.37 -8.95
CA ARG A 116 -0.07 -9.17 -8.64
C ARG A 116 0.12 -8.69 -7.21
N VAL A 117 1.14 -9.24 -6.54
CA VAL A 117 1.58 -8.81 -5.21
C VAL A 117 3.10 -8.93 -5.10
N THR A 118 3.74 -7.97 -4.42
CA THR A 118 5.15 -8.02 -4.07
C THR A 118 5.31 -8.30 -2.58
N ILE A 119 5.96 -9.40 -2.23
CA ILE A 119 6.14 -9.85 -0.85
C ILE A 119 7.35 -9.16 -0.22
N PRO A 120 7.21 -8.53 0.95
CA PRO A 120 8.31 -7.87 1.66
C PRO A 120 9.49 -8.80 1.95
N VAL A 121 10.68 -8.23 1.96
CA VAL A 121 11.93 -8.96 2.19
C VAL A 121 11.96 -9.72 3.52
N ASN A 122 11.30 -9.19 4.56
CA ASN A 122 11.31 -9.74 5.92
C ASN A 122 10.26 -10.84 6.17
N VAL A 123 9.36 -11.09 5.23
CA VAL A 123 8.38 -12.18 5.37
C VAL A 123 9.09 -13.52 5.36
N GLU A 124 8.97 -14.26 6.46
CA GLU A 124 9.57 -15.58 6.64
C GLU A 124 8.58 -16.71 6.38
N THR A 125 7.28 -16.47 6.58
CA THR A 125 6.24 -17.50 6.43
C THR A 125 5.03 -16.99 5.68
N ILE A 126 4.47 -17.85 4.82
CA ILE A 126 3.21 -17.63 4.12
C ILE A 126 2.30 -18.84 4.41
N SER A 127 1.10 -18.59 4.94
CA SER A 127 0.16 -19.65 5.33
C SER A 127 -0.53 -20.32 4.12
N THR A 128 -1.15 -21.47 4.36
CA THR A 128 -1.92 -22.20 3.34
C THR A 128 -3.11 -21.41 2.81
N THR A 129 -3.59 -20.46 3.57
CA THR A 129 -4.82 -19.70 3.28
C THR A 129 -4.57 -18.32 2.71
N THR A 130 -3.32 -17.84 2.75
CA THR A 130 -2.97 -16.46 2.35
C THR A 130 -3.55 -16.06 1.00
N PHE A 131 -3.44 -16.90 -0.02
CA PHE A 131 -3.93 -16.61 -1.38
C PHE A 131 -5.06 -17.54 -1.82
N ASN A 132 -5.72 -18.23 -0.88
CA ASN A 132 -6.83 -19.10 -1.22
C ASN A 132 -7.96 -18.30 -1.85
N GLY A 133 -8.44 -18.71 -3.02
CA GLY A 133 -9.50 -18.00 -3.74
C GLY A 133 -9.07 -16.73 -4.49
N CYS A 134 -7.76 -16.42 -4.57
CA CYS A 134 -7.24 -15.35 -5.43
C CYS A 134 -7.23 -15.82 -6.90
N SER A 135 -8.41 -15.98 -7.51
CA SER A 135 -8.57 -16.64 -8.81
C SER A 135 -7.87 -15.95 -9.98
N GLN A 136 -7.57 -14.66 -9.86
CA GLN A 136 -6.85 -13.91 -10.88
C GLN A 136 -5.35 -13.77 -10.58
N LEU A 137 -4.82 -14.32 -9.48
CA LEU A 137 -3.43 -14.15 -9.09
C LEU A 137 -2.50 -14.85 -10.09
N LYS A 138 -1.75 -14.04 -10.83
CA LYS A 138 -0.82 -14.46 -11.88
C LYS A 138 0.64 -14.22 -11.51
N ARG A 139 0.90 -13.34 -10.55
CA ARG A 139 2.27 -12.97 -10.20
C ARG A 139 2.42 -12.67 -8.70
N VAL A 140 3.32 -13.43 -8.09
CA VAL A 140 3.83 -13.16 -6.75
C VAL A 140 5.32 -12.86 -6.89
N ILE A 141 5.75 -11.68 -6.47
CA ILE A 141 7.12 -11.21 -6.59
C ILE A 141 7.75 -11.28 -5.20
N PHE A 142 8.91 -11.87 -5.10
CA PHE A 142 9.74 -11.86 -3.90
C PHE A 142 10.91 -10.92 -4.11
N GLU A 143 11.14 -10.02 -3.17
CA GLU A 143 12.25 -9.09 -3.25
C GLU A 143 13.61 -9.82 -3.19
N LYS A 144 14.62 -9.19 -3.78
CA LYS A 144 15.99 -9.67 -3.67
C LYS A 144 16.42 -9.71 -2.21
N GLY A 145 16.90 -10.86 -1.76
CA GLY A 145 17.28 -11.09 -0.36
C GLY A 145 16.11 -11.53 0.53
N SER A 146 14.98 -11.94 -0.05
CA SER A 146 13.83 -12.49 0.69
C SER A 146 14.26 -13.48 1.76
N LYS A 147 13.73 -13.32 2.97
CA LYS A 147 13.98 -14.19 4.13
C LYS A 147 12.99 -15.36 4.22
N LEU A 148 12.22 -15.60 3.16
CA LEU A 148 11.19 -16.63 3.13
C LEU A 148 11.79 -18.02 3.45
N LYS A 149 11.26 -18.67 4.48
CA LYS A 149 11.66 -20.00 4.96
C LYS A 149 10.59 -21.04 4.68
N LEU A 150 9.32 -20.64 4.71
CA LEU A 150 8.21 -21.56 4.62
C LEU A 150 7.05 -20.96 3.79
N ILE A 151 6.63 -21.72 2.78
CA ILE A 151 5.31 -21.57 2.19
C ILE A 151 4.52 -22.80 2.65
N ALA A 152 3.56 -22.60 3.53
CA ALA A 152 2.78 -23.71 4.09
C ALA A 152 1.99 -24.42 2.99
N GLY A 153 1.86 -25.74 3.10
CA GLY A 153 1.16 -26.55 2.10
C GLY A 153 1.96 -26.91 0.85
N SER A 154 3.26 -26.57 0.80
CA SER A 154 4.15 -26.97 -0.30
C SER A 154 4.72 -28.40 -0.14
N SER A 155 4.11 -29.24 0.68
CA SER A 155 4.51 -30.65 0.84
C SER A 155 4.27 -31.44 -0.45
N GLY A 156 5.29 -31.51 -1.30
CA GLY A 156 5.62 -32.64 -2.19
C GLY A 156 4.61 -33.18 -3.22
N ASN A 157 3.37 -32.74 -3.21
CA ASN A 157 2.38 -33.14 -4.20
C ASN A 157 1.78 -31.92 -4.88
N ASN A 158 1.87 -31.88 -6.20
CA ASN A 158 1.22 -30.93 -7.13
C ASN A 158 -0.32 -30.98 -7.00
N SER A 159 -0.84 -30.87 -5.78
CA SER A 159 -2.29 -30.88 -5.57
C SER A 159 -2.84 -29.48 -5.81
N LYS A 160 -3.56 -29.33 -6.92
CA LYS A 160 -4.37 -28.13 -7.22
C LYS A 160 -5.47 -27.86 -6.19
N THR A 161 -5.54 -28.63 -5.12
CA THR A 161 -6.65 -28.65 -4.17
C THR A 161 -6.19 -28.60 -2.72
N GLY A 162 -5.42 -27.58 -2.29
CA GLY A 162 -5.16 -27.42 -0.88
C GLY A 162 -3.83 -26.81 -0.45
N GLY A 163 -3.18 -26.02 -1.27
CA GLY A 163 -1.98 -25.27 -0.90
C GLY A 163 -2.20 -23.76 -0.88
N THR A 164 -1.21 -23.01 -0.45
CA THR A 164 -1.17 -21.54 -0.39
C THR A 164 -1.72 -20.86 -1.65
N PHE A 165 -1.51 -21.48 -2.81
CA PHE A 165 -1.91 -20.97 -4.12
C PHE A 165 -3.09 -21.75 -4.74
N SER A 166 -3.88 -22.42 -3.93
CA SER A 166 -5.07 -23.14 -4.41
C SER A 166 -6.09 -22.17 -5.00
N GLY A 167 -6.56 -22.48 -6.22
CA GLY A 167 -7.53 -21.63 -6.92
C GLY A 167 -6.95 -20.35 -7.52
N THR A 168 -5.61 -20.23 -7.61
CA THR A 168 -4.98 -19.10 -8.30
C THR A 168 -4.77 -19.39 -9.79
N ALA A 169 -4.50 -18.31 -10.58
CA ALA A 169 -4.16 -18.40 -12.00
C ALA A 169 -2.64 -18.49 -12.27
N LEU A 170 -1.84 -18.80 -11.24
CA LEU A 170 -0.39 -18.99 -11.39
C LEU A 170 -0.12 -20.15 -12.34
N THR A 171 0.74 -19.90 -13.33
CA THR A 171 1.29 -20.93 -14.24
C THR A 171 2.70 -21.26 -13.80
N SER A 172 3.04 -22.54 -13.80
CA SER A 172 4.39 -23.06 -13.55
C SER A 172 5.35 -22.69 -14.67
#